data_ba53f3e723d9564c3505a086cb550812
#
_entry.id   ba53f3e723d9564c3505a086cb550812
#
_cell.length_a   1.000
_cell.length_b   1.000
_cell.length_c   1.000
_cell.angle_alpha   90.00
_cell.angle_beta   90.00
_cell.angle_gamma   90.00
#
_symmetry.space_group_name_H-M   'P 1'
#
loop_
_entity.id
_entity.type
_entity.pdbx_description
1 polymer ?
#
loop_
_entity_poly.entity_id
_entity_poly.type
_entity_poly.pdbx_seq_one_letter_code
_entity_poly.pdbx_strand_id
1 'polypeptide(L)'
;MGASLFLRVAGEKKLHAQIEILASLQTVDREIKEQSDTKQELLGELQTKDKEIEAKKREISSLTATYSEREKLRQEKDRVLQDESKKTMDRRMRMTRIKNVKELQALQREIEQIKQNNGELEEALITIMEEIDGIKAAIKSKEEELAKIQDEWRQKQDEMRAQISGIDQAVSEAATRRQGIAAQVTRDLISRYELIFSRRGGTAVVEVAGGICQGCFMNIPPQLWNEIIKSEKVHLCPSCQRILYYKAPSVEEKSA
;
A
#
# COMPACT_ATOMS: atom_id res chain seq x y z
N MET A 1 -23.05 -20.05 60.53
CA MET A 1 -21.85 -19.35 60.03
C MET A 1 -21.07 -20.08 58.90
N GLY A 2 -21.30 -21.37 58.65
CA GLY A 2 -20.54 -22.17 57.66
C GLY A 2 -20.92 -21.98 56.18
N ALA A 3 -22.18 -21.69 55.85
CA ALA A 3 -22.65 -21.62 54.45
C ALA A 3 -22.14 -20.33 53.68
N SER A 4 -21.92 -19.23 54.37
CA SER A 4 -21.40 -17.99 53.76
C SER A 4 -19.94 -18.09 53.36
N LEU A 5 -19.13 -18.89 54.06
CA LEU A 5 -17.72 -19.11 53.75
C LEU A 5 -17.51 -20.01 52.56
N PHE A 6 -18.33 -21.07 52.39
CA PHE A 6 -18.29 -21.99 51.23
C PHE A 6 -18.69 -21.31 49.92
N LEU A 7 -19.68 -20.45 49.95
CA LEU A 7 -20.12 -19.67 48.78
C LEU A 7 -19.05 -18.63 48.34
N ARG A 8 -18.34 -18.07 49.29
CA ARG A 8 -17.24 -17.12 48.97
C ARG A 8 -16.08 -17.82 48.29
N VAL A 9 -15.60 -18.94 48.83
CA VAL A 9 -14.46 -19.72 48.28
C VAL A 9 -14.80 -20.27 46.86
N ALA A 10 -16.05 -20.67 46.60
CA ALA A 10 -16.47 -21.11 45.29
C ALA A 10 -16.54 -19.95 44.27
N GLY A 11 -16.92 -18.73 44.71
CA GLY A 11 -16.92 -17.52 43.86
C GLY A 11 -15.52 -17.05 43.52
N GLU A 12 -14.58 -17.13 44.44
CA GLU A 12 -13.16 -16.73 44.28
C GLU A 12 -12.42 -17.62 43.26
N LYS A 13 -12.56 -18.94 43.36
CA LYS A 13 -12.02 -19.89 42.37
C LYS A 13 -12.60 -19.64 40.96
N LYS A 14 -13.88 -19.25 40.89
CA LYS A 14 -14.55 -18.94 39.60
C LYS A 14 -14.00 -17.66 38.96
N LEU A 15 -13.62 -16.63 39.74
CA LEU A 15 -13.08 -15.39 39.19
C LEU A 15 -11.63 -15.56 38.74
N HIS A 16 -10.81 -16.24 39.51
CA HIS A 16 -9.42 -16.56 39.11
C HIS A 16 -9.38 -17.33 37.78
N ALA A 17 -10.25 -18.35 37.65
CA ALA A 17 -10.38 -19.11 36.44
C ALA A 17 -10.79 -18.23 35.23
N GLN A 18 -11.68 -17.23 35.43
CA GLN A 18 -12.05 -16.29 34.36
C GLN A 18 -10.88 -15.39 33.91
N ILE A 19 -10.00 -14.98 34.83
CA ILE A 19 -8.82 -14.17 34.47
C ILE A 19 -7.78 -15.00 33.70
N GLU A 20 -7.62 -16.28 34.04
CA GLU A 20 -6.79 -17.22 33.28
C GLU A 20 -7.33 -17.45 31.88
N ILE A 21 -8.67 -17.58 31.75
CA ILE A 21 -9.34 -17.66 30.44
C ILE A 21 -9.10 -16.37 29.64
N LEU A 22 -9.14 -15.19 30.28
CA LEU A 22 -8.81 -13.94 29.60
C LEU A 22 -7.34 -13.87 29.15
N ALA A 23 -6.42 -14.44 29.92
CA ALA A 23 -5.01 -14.52 29.50
C ALA A 23 -4.87 -15.42 28.26
N SER A 24 -5.60 -16.54 28.22
CA SER A 24 -5.67 -17.40 27.03
C SER A 24 -6.34 -16.70 25.84
N LEU A 25 -7.41 -15.95 26.07
CA LEU A 25 -8.07 -15.13 25.06
C LEU A 25 -7.13 -14.09 24.47
N GLN A 26 -6.33 -13.45 25.33
CA GLN A 26 -5.34 -12.46 24.91
C GLN A 26 -4.27 -13.04 23.96
N THR A 27 -3.89 -14.30 24.15
CA THR A 27 -2.96 -14.97 23.23
C THR A 27 -3.56 -15.08 21.83
N VAL A 28 -4.84 -15.50 21.75
CA VAL A 28 -5.56 -15.57 20.47
C VAL A 28 -5.79 -14.19 19.86
N ASP A 29 -6.14 -13.19 20.67
CA ASP A 29 -6.35 -11.81 20.18
C ASP A 29 -5.06 -11.18 19.66
N ARG A 30 -3.90 -11.52 20.25
CA ARG A 30 -2.59 -11.10 19.73
C ARG A 30 -2.27 -11.79 18.41
N GLU A 31 -2.51 -13.10 18.32
CA GLU A 31 -2.35 -13.85 17.07
C GLU A 31 -3.17 -13.21 15.94
N ILE A 32 -4.45 -12.93 16.18
CA ILE A 32 -5.33 -12.25 15.22
C ILE A 32 -4.77 -10.88 14.83
N LYS A 33 -4.31 -10.10 15.81
CA LYS A 33 -3.77 -8.78 15.56
C LYS A 33 -2.49 -8.83 14.72
N GLU A 34 -1.53 -9.67 15.09
CA GLU A 34 -0.27 -9.83 14.35
C GLU A 34 -0.52 -10.26 12.90
N GLN A 35 -1.41 -11.22 12.69
CA GLN A 35 -1.81 -11.64 11.36
C GLN A 35 -2.50 -10.52 10.57
N SER A 36 -3.37 -9.75 11.23
CA SER A 36 -4.06 -8.62 10.60
C SER A 36 -3.09 -7.48 10.24
N ASP A 37 -2.13 -7.19 11.10
CA ASP A 37 -1.08 -6.18 10.87
C ASP A 37 -0.21 -6.62 9.66
N THR A 38 0.23 -7.89 9.61
CA THR A 38 0.97 -8.45 8.47
C THR A 38 0.17 -8.39 7.17
N LYS A 39 -1.13 -8.73 7.20
CA LYS A 39 -2.00 -8.60 6.04
C LYS A 39 -2.05 -7.17 5.54
N GLN A 40 -2.14 -6.20 6.45
CA GLN A 40 -2.22 -4.78 6.10
C GLN A 40 -0.93 -4.27 5.45
N GLU A 41 0.23 -4.75 5.92
CA GLU A 41 1.53 -4.47 5.30
C GLU A 41 1.60 -5.03 3.87
N LEU A 42 1.23 -6.30 3.67
CA LEU A 42 1.20 -6.93 2.35
C LEU A 42 0.26 -6.21 1.37
N LEU A 43 -0.94 -5.83 1.82
CA LEU A 43 -1.89 -5.04 1.02
C LEU A 43 -1.33 -3.65 0.67
N GLY A 44 -0.63 -3.01 1.60
CA GLY A 44 0.03 -1.74 1.39
C GLY A 44 1.14 -1.83 0.33
N GLU A 45 1.94 -2.90 0.36
CA GLU A 45 2.99 -3.15 -0.62
C GLU A 45 2.40 -3.40 -2.03
N LEU A 46 1.36 -4.24 -2.12
CA LEU A 46 0.61 -4.47 -3.36
C LEU A 46 0.10 -3.16 -3.96
N GLN A 47 -0.57 -2.36 -3.15
CA GLN A 47 -1.14 -1.08 -3.61
C GLN A 47 -0.07 -0.08 -4.05
N THR A 48 1.06 -0.05 -3.37
CA THR A 48 2.18 0.86 -3.70
C THR A 48 2.77 0.49 -5.06
N LYS A 49 2.98 -0.80 -5.29
CA LYS A 49 3.56 -1.30 -6.54
C LYS A 49 2.60 -1.15 -7.71
N ASP A 50 1.32 -1.40 -7.51
CA ASP A 50 0.29 -1.18 -8.53
C ASP A 50 0.22 0.30 -8.95
N LYS A 51 0.32 1.23 -7.99
CA LYS A 51 0.40 2.67 -8.29
C LYS A 51 1.64 3.04 -9.10
N GLU A 52 2.79 2.45 -8.79
CA GLU A 52 4.04 2.66 -9.52
C GLU A 52 3.91 2.18 -10.98
N ILE A 53 3.37 0.99 -11.20
CA ILE A 53 3.11 0.43 -12.52
C ILE A 53 2.13 1.33 -13.32
N GLU A 54 1.06 1.77 -12.70
CA GLU A 54 0.10 2.67 -13.34
C GLU A 54 0.69 4.05 -13.66
N ALA A 55 1.60 4.57 -12.84
CA ALA A 55 2.32 5.80 -13.14
C ALA A 55 3.20 5.65 -14.39
N LYS A 56 3.93 4.54 -14.52
CA LYS A 56 4.74 4.23 -15.71
C LYS A 56 3.88 4.06 -16.97
N LYS A 57 2.73 3.41 -16.88
CA LYS A 57 1.77 3.30 -18.00
C LYS A 57 1.26 4.67 -18.45
N ARG A 58 0.96 5.57 -17.51
CA ARG A 58 0.54 6.95 -17.83
C ARG A 58 1.64 7.73 -18.53
N GLU A 59 2.89 7.57 -18.11
CA GLU A 59 4.04 8.19 -18.75
C GLU A 59 4.19 7.73 -20.20
N ILE A 60 4.11 6.41 -20.46
CA ILE A 60 4.12 5.84 -21.82
C ILE A 60 2.94 6.39 -22.65
N SER A 61 1.75 6.44 -22.07
CA SER A 61 0.57 6.99 -22.75
C SER A 61 0.75 8.47 -23.13
N SER A 62 1.35 9.28 -22.27
CA SER A 62 1.68 10.68 -22.54
C SER A 62 2.69 10.82 -23.68
N LEU A 63 3.75 10.02 -23.69
CA LEU A 63 4.73 9.99 -24.77
C LEU A 63 4.10 9.55 -26.10
N THR A 64 3.19 8.57 -26.08
CA THR A 64 2.46 8.11 -27.25
C THR A 64 1.53 9.18 -27.81
N ALA A 65 0.90 9.98 -26.95
CA ALA A 65 0.10 11.13 -27.38
C ALA A 65 0.99 12.18 -28.05
N THR A 66 2.13 12.53 -27.46
CA THR A 66 3.10 13.47 -28.03
C THR A 66 3.64 12.96 -29.37
N TYR A 67 3.96 11.67 -29.48
CA TYR A 67 4.32 11.04 -30.74
C TYR A 67 3.26 11.24 -31.81
N SER A 68 2.00 10.98 -31.48
CA SER A 68 0.87 11.14 -32.43
C SER A 68 0.71 12.59 -32.90
N GLU A 69 0.89 13.57 -32.01
CA GLU A 69 0.85 14.99 -32.36
C GLU A 69 2.00 15.39 -33.31
N ARG A 70 3.22 14.94 -33.00
CA ARG A 70 4.40 15.22 -33.85
C ARG A 70 4.27 14.57 -35.23
N GLU A 71 3.75 13.34 -35.28
CA GLU A 71 3.52 12.65 -36.54
C GLU A 71 2.46 13.36 -37.42
N LYS A 72 1.37 13.88 -36.83
CA LYS A 72 0.40 14.71 -37.53
C LYS A 72 1.03 16.00 -38.09
N LEU A 73 1.85 16.66 -37.28
CA LEU A 73 2.57 17.88 -37.68
C LEU A 73 3.54 17.60 -38.83
N ARG A 74 4.25 16.47 -38.78
CA ARG A 74 5.13 16.01 -39.86
C ARG A 74 4.34 15.81 -41.15
N GLN A 75 3.23 15.10 -41.08
CA GLN A 75 2.36 14.83 -42.25
C GLN A 75 1.79 16.13 -42.87
N GLU A 76 1.38 17.07 -42.04
CA GLU A 76 0.89 18.37 -42.47
C GLU A 76 1.97 19.17 -43.21
N LYS A 77 3.17 19.28 -42.63
CA LYS A 77 4.30 19.99 -43.24
C LYS A 77 4.77 19.32 -44.53
N ASP A 78 4.82 17.98 -44.56
CA ASP A 78 5.17 17.21 -45.76
C ASP A 78 4.16 17.48 -46.91
N ARG A 79 2.86 17.51 -46.60
CA ARG A 79 1.82 17.87 -47.56
C ARG A 79 1.99 19.29 -48.11
N VAL A 80 2.29 20.27 -47.21
CA VAL A 80 2.53 21.64 -47.65
C VAL A 80 3.75 21.71 -48.58
N LEU A 81 4.85 21.01 -48.24
CA LEU A 81 6.05 20.97 -49.08
C LEU A 81 5.76 20.37 -50.46
N GLN A 82 5.01 19.28 -50.52
CA GLN A 82 4.58 18.66 -51.77
C GLN A 82 3.74 19.61 -52.64
N ASP A 83 2.78 20.34 -52.07
CA ASP A 83 1.93 21.30 -52.78
C ASP A 83 2.75 22.51 -53.27
N GLU A 84 3.69 23.05 -52.47
CA GLU A 84 4.56 24.14 -52.92
C GLU A 84 5.54 23.68 -54.01
N SER A 85 6.03 22.45 -53.94
CA SER A 85 6.85 21.86 -55.02
C SER A 85 6.11 21.74 -56.32
N LYS A 86 4.83 21.33 -56.34
CA LYS A 86 3.95 21.31 -57.52
C LYS A 86 3.76 22.72 -58.09
N LYS A 87 3.42 23.69 -57.22
CA LYS A 87 3.26 25.10 -57.65
C LYS A 87 4.55 25.66 -58.24
N THR A 88 5.70 25.29 -57.71
CA THR A 88 7.01 25.71 -58.24
C THR A 88 7.22 25.15 -59.64
N MET A 89 6.88 23.88 -59.86
CA MET A 89 6.97 23.24 -61.17
C MET A 89 6.07 23.93 -62.20
N ASP A 90 4.83 24.23 -61.83
CA ASP A 90 3.88 24.97 -62.71
C ASP A 90 4.39 26.37 -63.04
N ARG A 91 4.97 27.10 -62.06
CA ARG A 91 5.54 28.42 -62.31
C ARG A 91 6.77 28.36 -63.24
N ARG A 92 7.63 27.37 -63.10
CA ARG A 92 8.75 27.14 -64.02
C ARG A 92 8.26 26.86 -65.45
N MET A 93 7.21 26.07 -65.60
CA MET A 93 6.59 25.82 -66.92
C MET A 93 5.98 27.07 -67.52
N ARG A 94 5.40 27.98 -66.71
CA ARG A 94 4.91 29.28 -67.18
C ARG A 94 6.03 30.20 -67.65
N MET A 95 7.18 30.23 -66.99
CA MET A 95 8.36 31.03 -67.39
C MET A 95 8.77 30.80 -68.84
N THR A 96 8.69 29.58 -69.33
CA THR A 96 9.06 29.25 -70.72
C THR A 96 8.16 29.88 -71.77
N ARG A 97 6.95 30.38 -71.38
CA ARG A 97 5.92 30.95 -72.31
C ARG A 97 5.80 32.46 -72.21
N ILE A 98 6.45 33.11 -71.21
CA ILE A 98 6.38 34.54 -70.94
C ILE A 98 7.28 35.29 -71.93
N LYS A 99 6.75 36.31 -72.58
CA LYS A 99 7.52 37.23 -73.47
C LYS A 99 7.84 38.60 -72.81
N ASN A 100 7.14 38.91 -71.72
CA ASN A 100 7.31 40.19 -71.02
C ASN A 100 8.41 40.12 -70.02
N VAL A 101 9.48 40.90 -70.08
CA VAL A 101 10.65 40.91 -69.24
C VAL A 101 10.29 41.24 -67.78
N LYS A 102 9.37 42.16 -67.51
CA LYS A 102 8.93 42.51 -66.15
C LYS A 102 8.21 41.39 -65.50
N GLU A 103 7.33 40.69 -66.20
CA GLU A 103 6.60 39.52 -65.70
C GLU A 103 7.54 38.32 -65.41
N LEU A 104 8.48 38.10 -66.32
CA LEU A 104 9.56 37.09 -66.10
C LEU A 104 10.35 37.34 -64.84
N GLN A 105 10.79 38.58 -64.59
CA GLN A 105 11.52 38.95 -63.37
C GLN A 105 10.66 38.78 -62.10
N ALA A 106 9.37 39.13 -62.15
CA ALA A 106 8.46 38.90 -61.02
C ALA A 106 8.32 37.41 -60.69
N LEU A 107 8.13 36.57 -61.69
CA LEU A 107 7.98 35.13 -61.52
C LEU A 107 9.27 34.47 -61.05
N GLN A 108 10.44 34.96 -61.46
CA GLN A 108 11.73 34.53 -60.94
C GLN A 108 11.88 34.80 -59.43
N ARG A 109 11.46 36.00 -58.98
CA ARG A 109 11.47 36.35 -57.56
C ARG A 109 10.52 35.46 -56.73
N GLU A 110 9.34 35.22 -57.26
CA GLU A 110 8.38 34.29 -56.58
C GLU A 110 8.96 32.87 -56.43
N ILE A 111 9.58 32.35 -57.50
CA ILE A 111 10.23 31.02 -57.46
C ILE A 111 11.36 30.98 -56.43
N GLU A 112 12.16 32.03 -56.36
CA GLU A 112 13.26 32.08 -55.40
C GLU A 112 12.75 32.15 -53.96
N GLN A 113 11.67 32.94 -53.70
CA GLN A 113 11.02 32.98 -52.39
C GLN A 113 10.46 31.61 -51.99
N ILE A 114 9.78 30.90 -52.95
CA ILE A 114 9.25 29.56 -52.65
C ILE A 114 10.37 28.56 -52.36
N LYS A 115 11.49 28.63 -53.06
CA LYS A 115 12.62 27.77 -52.79
C LYS A 115 13.18 28.00 -51.36
N GLN A 116 13.26 29.27 -50.95
CA GLN A 116 13.71 29.60 -49.59
C GLN A 116 12.72 29.02 -48.53
N ASN A 117 11.44 29.26 -48.73
CA ASN A 117 10.38 28.73 -47.85
C ASN A 117 10.39 27.19 -47.81
N ASN A 118 10.63 26.53 -48.94
CA ASN A 118 10.75 25.07 -48.99
C ASN A 118 11.99 24.59 -48.22
N GLY A 119 13.13 25.27 -48.31
CA GLY A 119 14.28 24.96 -47.53
C GLY A 119 14.02 25.05 -46.04
N GLU A 120 13.34 26.08 -45.56
CA GLU A 120 12.92 26.23 -44.17
C GLU A 120 11.95 25.12 -43.72
N LEU A 121 11.04 24.71 -44.60
CA LEU A 121 10.11 23.58 -44.35
C LEU A 121 10.85 22.24 -44.27
N GLU A 122 11.82 22.01 -45.16
CA GLU A 122 12.64 20.79 -45.15
C GLU A 122 13.48 20.69 -43.87
N GLU A 123 14.12 21.78 -43.41
CA GLU A 123 14.83 21.81 -42.14
C GLU A 123 13.91 21.54 -40.95
N ALA A 124 12.71 22.16 -40.95
CA ALA A 124 11.73 21.91 -39.90
C ALA A 124 11.22 20.45 -39.90
N LEU A 125 11.06 19.84 -41.10
CA LEU A 125 10.72 18.42 -41.22
C LEU A 125 11.80 17.50 -40.67
N ILE A 126 13.07 17.77 -40.95
CA ILE A 126 14.20 17.03 -40.40
C ILE A 126 14.17 17.08 -38.87
N THR A 127 14.04 18.28 -38.30
CA THR A 127 13.95 18.47 -36.84
C THR A 127 12.79 17.66 -36.21
N ILE A 128 11.59 17.71 -36.84
CA ILE A 128 10.44 16.96 -36.35
C ILE A 128 10.68 15.44 -36.45
N MET A 129 11.34 14.96 -37.49
CA MET A 129 11.66 13.54 -37.64
C MET A 129 12.67 13.07 -36.58
N GLU A 130 13.68 13.88 -36.25
CA GLU A 130 14.61 13.59 -35.16
C GLU A 130 13.89 13.52 -33.80
N GLU A 131 12.97 14.47 -33.53
CA GLU A 131 12.13 14.44 -32.33
C GLU A 131 11.25 13.16 -32.27
N ILE A 132 10.62 12.78 -33.38
CA ILE A 132 9.81 11.57 -33.51
C ILE A 132 10.64 10.34 -33.21
N ASP A 133 11.83 10.22 -33.76
CA ASP A 133 12.71 9.06 -33.54
C ASP A 133 13.20 8.99 -32.09
N GLY A 134 13.50 10.14 -31.48
CA GLY A 134 13.81 10.22 -30.04
C GLY A 134 12.64 9.77 -29.16
N ILE A 135 11.41 10.22 -29.47
CA ILE A 135 10.20 9.82 -28.73
C ILE A 135 9.93 8.30 -28.89
N LYS A 136 10.07 7.77 -30.11
CA LYS A 136 9.92 6.31 -30.34
C LYS A 136 10.91 5.48 -29.54
N ALA A 137 12.17 5.90 -29.53
CA ALA A 137 13.20 5.22 -28.74
C ALA A 137 12.90 5.27 -27.24
N ALA A 138 12.41 6.41 -26.74
CA ALA A 138 12.01 6.58 -25.34
C ALA A 138 10.80 5.69 -24.99
N ILE A 139 9.77 5.63 -25.85
CA ILE A 139 8.60 4.76 -25.64
C ILE A 139 9.05 3.30 -25.56
N LYS A 140 9.84 2.83 -26.53
CA LYS A 140 10.33 1.46 -26.57
C LYS A 140 11.13 1.09 -25.31
N SER A 141 12.03 1.96 -24.88
CA SER A 141 12.82 1.73 -23.66
C SER A 141 11.95 1.64 -22.41
N LYS A 142 10.92 2.51 -22.28
CA LYS A 142 9.99 2.49 -21.16
C LYS A 142 9.04 1.29 -21.18
N GLU A 143 8.62 0.84 -22.36
CA GLU A 143 7.82 -0.39 -22.51
C GLU A 143 8.62 -1.63 -22.10
N GLU A 144 9.89 -1.72 -22.50
CA GLU A 144 10.79 -2.82 -22.10
C GLU A 144 11.05 -2.81 -20.59
N GLU A 145 11.23 -1.62 -19.99
CA GLU A 145 11.36 -1.47 -18.53
C GLU A 145 10.08 -1.88 -17.80
N LEU A 146 8.93 -1.44 -18.29
CA LEU A 146 7.62 -1.79 -17.71
C LEU A 146 7.36 -3.30 -17.80
N ALA A 147 7.67 -3.93 -18.93
CA ALA A 147 7.50 -5.36 -19.10
C ALA A 147 8.35 -6.16 -18.09
N LYS A 148 9.62 -5.80 -17.88
CA LYS A 148 10.48 -6.43 -16.87
C LYS A 148 9.91 -6.29 -15.47
N ILE A 149 9.47 -5.07 -15.09
CA ILE A 149 8.88 -4.82 -13.78
C ILE A 149 7.60 -5.65 -13.60
N GLN A 150 6.75 -5.76 -14.63
CA GLN A 150 5.52 -6.54 -14.56
C GLN A 150 5.78 -8.03 -14.43
N ASP A 151 6.77 -8.58 -15.15
CA ASP A 151 7.12 -10.00 -15.06
C ASP A 151 7.67 -10.35 -13.68
N GLU A 152 8.60 -9.57 -13.14
CA GLU A 152 9.13 -9.74 -11.79
C GLU A 152 8.05 -9.61 -10.72
N TRP A 153 7.14 -8.64 -10.90
CA TRP A 153 6.08 -8.35 -9.95
C TRP A 153 5.00 -9.41 -9.94
N ARG A 154 4.68 -10.02 -11.09
CA ARG A 154 3.61 -11.01 -11.22
C ARG A 154 3.80 -12.20 -10.28
N GLN A 155 5.00 -12.75 -10.21
CA GLN A 155 5.29 -13.86 -9.30
C GLN A 155 5.12 -13.46 -7.84
N LYS A 156 5.69 -12.32 -7.43
CA LYS A 156 5.55 -11.78 -6.07
C LYS A 156 4.10 -11.48 -5.72
N GLN A 157 3.33 -10.94 -6.65
CA GLN A 157 1.92 -10.63 -6.46
C GLN A 157 1.10 -11.89 -6.18
N ASP A 158 1.36 -12.97 -6.90
CA ASP A 158 0.68 -14.25 -6.71
C ASP A 158 1.07 -14.87 -5.35
N GLU A 159 2.35 -14.83 -4.96
CA GLU A 159 2.81 -15.26 -3.64
C GLU A 159 2.17 -14.46 -2.50
N MET A 160 2.14 -13.13 -2.62
CA MET A 160 1.53 -12.26 -1.61
C MET A 160 0.02 -12.47 -1.50
N ARG A 161 -0.68 -12.70 -2.61
CA ARG A 161 -2.11 -13.02 -2.61
C ARG A 161 -2.38 -14.37 -1.94
N ALA A 162 -1.54 -15.36 -2.18
CA ALA A 162 -1.62 -16.66 -1.51
C ALA A 162 -1.39 -16.51 0.00
N GLN A 163 -0.41 -15.73 0.43
CA GLN A 163 -0.16 -15.42 1.84
C GLN A 163 -1.35 -14.72 2.48
N ILE A 164 -1.92 -13.69 1.84
CA ILE A 164 -3.10 -12.98 2.31
C ILE A 164 -4.29 -13.95 2.48
N SER A 165 -4.51 -14.84 1.53
CA SER A 165 -5.56 -15.86 1.63
C SER A 165 -5.33 -16.82 2.80
N GLY A 166 -4.09 -17.24 3.02
CA GLY A 166 -3.71 -18.07 4.18
C GLY A 166 -3.93 -17.34 5.52
N ILE A 167 -3.58 -16.05 5.57
CA ILE A 167 -3.83 -15.21 6.74
C ILE A 167 -5.34 -15.09 7.02
N ASP A 168 -6.16 -14.87 5.99
CA ASP A 168 -7.62 -14.77 6.15
C ASP A 168 -8.22 -16.05 6.72
N GLN A 169 -7.74 -17.20 6.29
CA GLN A 169 -8.15 -18.48 6.86
C GLN A 169 -7.71 -18.60 8.32
N ALA A 170 -6.44 -18.33 8.64
CA ALA A 170 -5.91 -18.40 9.99
C ALA A 170 -6.66 -17.45 10.96
N VAL A 171 -6.94 -16.22 10.53
CA VAL A 171 -7.73 -15.24 11.29
C VAL A 171 -9.17 -15.74 11.53
N SER A 172 -9.80 -16.36 10.54
CA SER A 172 -11.15 -16.92 10.67
C SER A 172 -11.19 -18.07 11.68
N GLU A 173 -10.21 -18.97 11.64
CA GLU A 173 -10.06 -20.06 12.60
C GLU A 173 -9.79 -19.54 14.01
N ALA A 174 -8.88 -18.56 14.14
CA ALA A 174 -8.58 -17.92 15.42
C ALA A 174 -9.80 -17.16 15.98
N ALA A 175 -10.59 -16.50 15.13
CA ALA A 175 -11.83 -15.82 15.53
C ALA A 175 -12.88 -16.81 16.08
N THR A 176 -12.98 -18.00 15.49
CA THR A 176 -13.85 -19.07 15.98
C THR A 176 -13.38 -19.57 17.35
N ARG A 177 -12.08 -19.82 17.51
CA ARG A 177 -11.49 -20.17 18.81
C ARG A 177 -11.74 -19.08 19.86
N ARG A 178 -11.54 -17.81 19.46
CA ARG A 178 -11.80 -16.64 20.31
C ARG A 178 -13.24 -16.64 20.84
N GLN A 179 -14.22 -16.86 19.98
CA GLN A 179 -15.63 -16.89 20.39
C GLN A 179 -15.91 -17.98 21.42
N GLY A 180 -15.37 -19.19 21.22
CA GLY A 180 -15.49 -20.29 22.18
C GLY A 180 -14.86 -19.99 23.55
N ILE A 181 -13.72 -19.31 23.58
CA ILE A 181 -13.06 -18.88 24.83
C ILE A 181 -13.85 -17.74 25.49
N ALA A 182 -14.26 -16.73 24.72
CA ALA A 182 -15.00 -15.57 25.23
C ALA A 182 -16.36 -15.95 25.84
N ALA A 183 -17.02 -16.99 25.32
CA ALA A 183 -18.28 -17.49 25.87
C ALA A 183 -18.17 -18.02 27.30
N GLN A 184 -16.97 -18.34 27.79
CA GLN A 184 -16.73 -18.84 29.13
C GLN A 184 -16.52 -17.71 30.17
N VAL A 185 -16.48 -16.45 29.73
CA VAL A 185 -16.23 -15.27 30.57
C VAL A 185 -17.51 -14.42 30.65
N THR A 186 -17.71 -13.73 31.76
CA THR A 186 -18.85 -12.82 31.92
C THR A 186 -18.76 -11.62 30.98
N ARG A 187 -19.91 -11.14 30.49
CA ARG A 187 -19.98 -10.02 29.52
C ARG A 187 -19.28 -8.76 30.04
N ASP A 188 -19.47 -8.43 31.32
CA ASP A 188 -18.83 -7.25 31.94
C ASP A 188 -17.29 -7.34 31.89
N LEU A 189 -16.76 -8.51 32.17
CA LEU A 189 -15.32 -8.73 32.20
C LEU A 189 -14.72 -8.74 30.78
N ILE A 190 -15.43 -9.30 29.80
CA ILE A 190 -15.05 -9.23 28.37
C ILE A 190 -15.03 -7.78 27.89
N SER A 191 -16.06 -6.99 28.17
CA SER A 191 -16.14 -5.60 27.74
C SER A 191 -14.98 -4.77 28.32
N ARG A 192 -14.62 -4.98 29.58
CA ARG A 192 -13.44 -4.34 30.20
C ARG A 192 -12.13 -4.77 29.54
N TYR A 193 -11.98 -6.07 29.30
CA TYR A 193 -10.84 -6.63 28.61
C TYR A 193 -10.65 -6.01 27.22
N GLU A 194 -11.69 -6.01 26.40
CA GLU A 194 -11.62 -5.46 25.02
C GLU A 194 -11.27 -3.97 25.01
N LEU A 195 -11.83 -3.19 25.94
CA LEU A 195 -11.51 -1.77 26.07
C LEU A 195 -10.03 -1.56 26.42
N ILE A 196 -9.47 -2.36 27.34
CA ILE A 196 -8.06 -2.25 27.72
C ILE A 196 -7.16 -2.76 26.60
N PHE A 197 -7.51 -3.88 25.99
CA PHE A 197 -6.77 -4.48 24.88
C PHE A 197 -6.57 -3.50 23.73
N SER A 198 -7.65 -2.83 23.30
CA SER A 198 -7.59 -1.83 22.24
C SER A 198 -6.74 -0.60 22.60
N ARG A 199 -6.83 -0.13 23.85
CA ARG A 199 -6.11 1.07 24.31
C ARG A 199 -4.64 0.82 24.67
N ARG A 200 -4.25 -0.43 24.95
CA ARG A 200 -2.92 -0.79 25.44
C ARG A 200 -2.11 -1.66 24.49
N GLY A 201 -2.35 -1.46 23.18
CA GLY A 201 -1.52 -2.09 22.15
C GLY A 201 -1.61 -3.62 22.09
N GLY A 202 -2.76 -4.21 22.48
CA GLY A 202 -2.94 -5.66 22.44
C GLY A 202 -2.53 -6.40 23.73
N THR A 203 -2.49 -5.69 24.86
CA THR A 203 -2.18 -6.30 26.16
C THR A 203 -3.13 -5.75 27.22
N ALA A 204 -4.11 -6.56 27.63
CA ALA A 204 -5.10 -6.20 28.64
C ALA A 204 -4.88 -6.89 29.98
N VAL A 205 -4.41 -8.14 29.98
CA VAL A 205 -4.18 -8.96 31.16
C VAL A 205 -2.67 -9.16 31.34
N VAL A 206 -2.16 -8.89 32.50
CA VAL A 206 -0.72 -8.98 32.80
C VAL A 206 -0.49 -9.61 34.16
N GLU A 207 0.55 -10.39 34.25
CA GLU A 207 1.01 -10.98 35.49
C GLU A 207 1.63 -9.92 36.41
N VAL A 208 1.49 -10.13 37.72
CA VAL A 208 2.30 -9.43 38.73
C VAL A 208 3.31 -10.42 39.29
N ALA A 209 4.58 -10.13 39.12
CA ALA A 209 5.70 -10.92 39.64
C ALA A 209 6.52 -10.06 40.59
N GLY A 210 6.77 -10.56 41.81
CA GLY A 210 7.55 -9.83 42.80
C GLY A 210 7.02 -8.45 43.20
N GLY A 211 5.70 -8.24 43.11
CA GLY A 211 5.08 -6.93 43.33
C GLY A 211 5.24 -5.92 42.20
N ILE A 212 5.67 -6.35 41.00
CA ILE A 212 5.88 -5.53 39.84
C ILE A 212 4.88 -5.93 38.75
N CYS A 213 4.18 -4.94 38.17
CA CYS A 213 3.30 -5.13 36.98
C CYS A 213 4.14 -5.47 35.75
N GLN A 214 3.99 -6.67 35.18
CA GLN A 214 4.76 -7.10 34.00
C GLN A 214 4.33 -6.40 32.71
N GLY A 215 3.33 -5.53 32.78
CA GLY A 215 2.88 -4.76 31.58
C GLY A 215 3.42 -3.33 31.49
N CYS A 216 3.77 -2.69 32.62
CA CYS A 216 4.35 -1.33 32.65
C CYS A 216 5.56 -1.20 33.56
N PHE A 217 5.96 -2.30 34.21
CA PHE A 217 7.11 -2.41 35.06
C PHE A 217 7.13 -1.49 36.31
N MET A 218 5.94 -1.01 36.72
CA MET A 218 5.77 -0.20 37.90
C MET A 218 5.46 -1.07 39.13
N ASN A 219 5.94 -0.64 40.27
CA ASN A 219 5.65 -1.29 41.53
C ASN A 219 4.17 -1.23 41.89
N ILE A 220 3.63 -2.33 42.38
CA ILE A 220 2.27 -2.42 42.88
C ILE A 220 2.31 -2.18 44.40
N PRO A 221 1.40 -1.33 44.95
CA PRO A 221 1.32 -1.11 46.40
C PRO A 221 1.16 -2.44 47.15
N PRO A 222 1.86 -2.63 48.27
CA PRO A 222 1.85 -3.93 49.03
C PRO A 222 0.46 -4.41 49.43
N GLN A 223 -0.45 -3.49 49.73
CA GLN A 223 -1.84 -3.82 50.03
C GLN A 223 -2.56 -4.43 48.83
N LEU A 224 -2.43 -3.79 47.68
CA LEU A 224 -3.00 -4.26 46.42
C LEU A 224 -2.38 -5.59 45.98
N TRP A 225 -1.08 -5.77 46.19
CA TRP A 225 -0.41 -7.02 45.92
C TRP A 225 -0.98 -8.19 46.76
N ASN A 226 -1.22 -7.98 48.06
CA ASN A 226 -1.85 -8.96 48.93
C ASN A 226 -3.29 -9.30 48.51
N GLU A 227 -4.04 -8.33 47.97
CA GLU A 227 -5.38 -8.57 47.44
C GLU A 227 -5.38 -9.35 46.12
N ILE A 228 -4.40 -9.10 45.22
CA ILE A 228 -4.21 -9.83 43.99
C ILE A 228 -3.92 -11.31 44.24
N ILE A 229 -3.06 -11.61 45.23
CA ILE A 229 -2.73 -13.00 45.65
C ILE A 229 -4.00 -13.71 46.09
N LYS A 230 -4.89 -13.04 46.83
CA LYS A 230 -6.16 -13.61 47.30
C LYS A 230 -7.18 -13.84 46.17
N SER A 231 -7.03 -13.16 45.04
CA SER A 231 -7.88 -13.31 43.84
C SER A 231 -9.40 -13.13 44.05
N GLU A 232 -9.79 -12.32 45.04
CA GLU A 232 -11.19 -12.09 45.39
C GLU A 232 -11.91 -11.14 44.43
N LYS A 233 -11.15 -10.26 43.76
CA LYS A 233 -11.67 -9.22 42.83
C LYS A 233 -10.77 -9.04 41.65
N VAL A 234 -11.31 -8.44 40.59
CA VAL A 234 -10.53 -7.98 39.45
C VAL A 234 -9.77 -6.70 39.85
N HIS A 235 -8.48 -6.77 39.84
CA HIS A 235 -7.61 -5.64 40.16
C HIS A 235 -7.02 -5.04 38.89
N LEU A 236 -6.96 -3.71 38.80
CA LEU A 236 -6.32 -2.98 37.73
C LEU A 236 -5.01 -2.36 38.22
N CYS A 237 -4.03 -2.33 37.35
CA CYS A 237 -2.78 -1.62 37.65
C CYS A 237 -3.05 -0.13 37.82
N PRO A 238 -2.64 0.50 38.94
CA PRO A 238 -2.88 1.94 39.15
C PRO A 238 -2.21 2.82 38.12
N SER A 239 -1.11 2.35 37.50
CA SER A 239 -0.34 3.11 36.53
C SER A 239 -0.84 2.90 35.10
N CYS A 240 -1.06 1.64 34.64
CA CYS A 240 -1.38 1.34 33.26
C CYS A 240 -2.82 0.84 33.03
N GLN A 241 -3.59 0.62 34.10
CA GLN A 241 -4.99 0.17 34.07
C GLN A 241 -5.22 -1.22 33.43
N ARG A 242 -4.16 -2.04 33.27
CA ARG A 242 -4.30 -3.42 32.83
C ARG A 242 -4.85 -4.30 33.94
N ILE A 243 -5.55 -5.36 33.60
CA ILE A 243 -6.04 -6.38 34.52
C ILE A 243 -4.84 -7.14 35.07
N LEU A 244 -4.75 -7.21 36.38
CA LEU A 244 -3.66 -7.86 37.09
C LEU A 244 -4.07 -9.26 37.57
N TYR A 245 -3.16 -10.23 37.40
CA TYR A 245 -3.32 -11.54 38.00
C TYR A 245 -2.00 -12.03 38.60
N TYR A 246 -2.11 -12.96 39.52
CA TYR A 246 -0.99 -13.67 40.08
C TYR A 246 -1.00 -15.12 39.62
N LYS A 247 0.12 -15.59 39.08
CA LYS A 247 0.33 -16.99 38.74
C LYS A 247 1.16 -17.60 39.83
N ALA A 248 0.60 -18.59 40.57
CA ALA A 248 1.35 -19.31 41.53
C ALA A 248 2.54 -20.04 40.87
N PRO A 249 3.75 -20.00 41.43
CA PRO A 249 4.88 -20.69 40.84
C PRO A 249 4.59 -22.19 40.77
N SER A 250 4.84 -22.76 39.59
CA SER A 250 4.73 -24.20 39.38
C SER A 250 5.70 -24.93 40.30
N VAL A 251 5.33 -26.11 40.75
CA VAL A 251 6.10 -26.89 41.77
C VAL A 251 7.53 -27.22 41.28
N GLU A 252 7.78 -27.10 39.96
CA GLU A 252 9.09 -27.37 39.35
C GLU A 252 10.11 -26.22 39.53
N GLU A 253 9.69 -24.99 39.82
CA GLU A 253 10.62 -23.85 40.04
C GLU A 253 11.12 -23.72 41.50
N LYS A 254 10.66 -24.58 42.40
CA LYS A 254 11.09 -24.59 43.82
C LYS A 254 12.31 -25.45 44.12
N SER A 255 12.93 -26.06 43.09
CA SER A 255 14.08 -26.99 43.26
C SER A 255 15.36 -26.53 42.55
N ALA A 256 15.55 -25.21 42.39
CA ALA A 256 16.81 -24.65 41.93
C ALA A 256 17.37 -23.64 42.93
#